data_d7217a2716b11d07ed85ad080e65e079
#
_entry.id   d7217a2716b11d07ed85ad080e65e079
#
_cell.length_a   1.000
_cell.length_b   1.000
_cell.length_c   1.000
_cell.angle_alpha   90.00
_cell.angle_beta   90.00
_cell.angle_gamma   90.00
#
_symmetry.space_group_name_H-M   'P 1'
#
loop_
_entity.id
_entity.type
_entity.pdbx_description
1 polymer ?
#
loop_
_entity_poly.entity_id
_entity_poly.type
_entity_poly.pdbx_seq_one_letter_code
_entity_poly.pdbx_strand_id
1 'polypeptide(L)'
;IRDSIYLDYGKKSSSDFVIQGVNLSFFDGGKQFSIAAEAGAMSRAFKYKGASDLVFYRELDGVDDEKEYRPLVTAKMGKPGRKMVIVSASTSGRMYAFAVDIGNIDFKSDSLRVINLSQQEALVRIGEITHRIKSMGAHNFRLKGERARFLVRLAIAAIQDGQPKLIEDKRYAVNKNRRELIVLHHDTTNPKKIGYT
;
A
#
# COMPACT_ATOMS: atom_id res chain seq x y z
N ILE A 1 16.54 -0.45 -16.22
CA ILE A 1 16.85 -0.36 -14.78
C ILE A 1 15.52 -0.37 -14.06
N ARG A 2 15.24 -1.42 -13.35
CA ARG A 2 14.00 -1.62 -12.60
C ARG A 2 14.26 -1.25 -11.15
N ASP A 3 13.40 -0.43 -10.60
CA ASP A 3 13.71 0.27 -9.37
C ASP A 3 12.82 -0.21 -8.23
N SER A 4 13.38 -0.22 -7.10
CA SER A 4 12.90 -0.16 -5.73
C SER A 4 11.52 -0.72 -5.38
N ILE A 5 11.50 -1.71 -4.54
CA ILE A 5 10.30 -2.26 -3.89
C ILE A 5 10.22 -1.65 -2.49
N TYR A 6 9.06 -1.08 -2.16
CA TYR A 6 8.74 -0.63 -0.82
C TYR A 6 7.59 -1.50 -0.30
N LEU A 7 7.70 -1.98 0.91
CA LEU A 7 6.61 -2.69 1.57
C LEU A 7 5.97 -1.77 2.59
N ASP A 8 4.68 -1.51 2.44
CA ASP A 8 3.89 -0.80 3.43
C ASP A 8 2.87 -1.77 4.04
N TYR A 9 2.88 -1.83 5.36
CA TYR A 9 1.99 -2.69 6.13
C TYR A 9 1.18 -1.81 7.09
N GLY A 10 -0.13 -1.75 6.90
CA GLY A 10 -1.05 -0.81 7.55
C GLY A 10 -0.93 -0.69 9.07
N LYS A 11 -1.16 0.51 9.57
CA LYS A 11 -1.15 0.87 10.99
C LYS A 11 -2.19 0.10 11.82
N LYS A 12 -1.84 -0.26 13.04
CA LYS A 12 -2.73 -0.79 14.07
C LYS A 12 -3.99 0.08 14.24
N SER A 13 -5.16 -0.44 13.93
CA SER A 13 -6.33 -0.13 14.72
C SER A 13 -6.28 -1.02 15.99
N SER A 14 -6.66 -0.45 17.11
CA SER A 14 -6.55 -1.04 18.45
C SER A 14 -7.41 -2.29 18.62
N SER A 15 -6.99 -3.41 18.11
CA SER A 15 -7.48 -4.74 18.46
C SER A 15 -6.41 -5.76 18.11
N ASP A 16 -5.94 -6.44 19.08
CA ASP A 16 -4.94 -7.46 19.29
C ASP A 16 -4.59 -8.49 18.20
N PHE A 17 -4.46 -8.08 16.95
CA PHE A 17 -3.73 -8.86 15.97
C PHE A 17 -2.35 -8.23 15.76
N VAL A 18 -1.44 -8.59 16.64
CA VAL A 18 -0.01 -8.45 16.37
C VAL A 18 0.27 -9.41 15.21
N ILE A 19 0.30 -8.88 13.99
CA ILE A 19 1.07 -9.54 12.96
C ILE A 19 2.51 -9.34 13.41
N GLN A 20 3.06 -10.33 14.11
CA GLN A 20 4.48 -10.43 14.39
C GLN A 20 5.17 -10.24 13.04
N GLY A 21 6.24 -9.47 13.00
CA GLY A 21 6.96 -9.16 11.78
C GLY A 21 7.12 -10.39 10.91
N VAL A 22 6.56 -10.35 9.72
CA VAL A 22 6.66 -11.46 8.77
C VAL A 22 7.94 -11.28 8.02
N ASN A 23 8.90 -12.17 8.20
CA ASN A 23 10.08 -12.22 7.34
C ASN A 23 9.65 -12.73 5.97
N LEU A 24 9.69 -11.84 5.00
CA LEU A 24 9.45 -12.16 3.60
C LEU A 24 10.77 -12.27 2.87
N SER A 25 10.90 -13.28 2.04
CA SER A 25 12.04 -13.43 1.15
C SER A 25 11.59 -13.39 -0.31
N PHE A 26 12.44 -12.89 -1.18
CA PHE A 26 12.28 -13.02 -2.62
C PHE A 26 13.63 -13.32 -3.27
N PHE A 27 13.59 -13.86 -4.49
CA PHE A 27 14.80 -14.20 -5.24
C PHE A 27 14.92 -13.33 -6.50
N ASP A 28 16.12 -12.85 -6.79
CA ASP A 28 16.45 -12.15 -8.02
C ASP A 28 17.83 -12.59 -8.51
N GLY A 29 17.89 -13.16 -9.72
CA GLY A 29 19.13 -13.67 -10.29
C GLY A 29 19.85 -14.72 -9.43
N GLY A 30 19.11 -15.60 -8.76
CA GLY A 30 19.62 -16.62 -7.86
C GLY A 30 20.05 -16.10 -6.47
N LYS A 31 19.94 -14.80 -6.21
CA LYS A 31 20.20 -14.20 -4.89
C LYS A 31 18.93 -14.06 -4.10
N GLN A 32 18.99 -14.44 -2.85
CA GLN A 32 17.91 -14.20 -1.89
C GLN A 32 18.02 -12.81 -1.27
N PHE A 33 16.87 -12.19 -1.10
CA PHE A 33 16.70 -10.95 -0.39
C PHE A 33 15.65 -11.14 0.69
N SER A 34 16.00 -10.83 1.93
CA SER A 34 15.08 -10.91 3.07
C SER A 34 14.59 -9.51 3.44
N ILE A 35 13.31 -9.42 3.75
CA ILE A 35 12.61 -8.20 4.12
C ILE A 35 11.90 -8.45 5.44
N ALA A 36 12.28 -7.72 6.48
CA ALA A 36 11.47 -7.63 7.67
C ALA A 36 10.28 -6.70 7.38
N ALA A 37 9.09 -7.27 7.25
CA ALA A 37 7.86 -6.51 7.05
C ALA A 37 7.20 -6.25 8.41
N GLU A 38 7.17 -4.98 8.81
CA GLU A 38 6.45 -4.52 10.00
C GLU A 38 5.22 -3.73 9.58
N ALA A 39 4.15 -3.83 10.36
CA ALA A 39 2.92 -3.10 10.09
C ALA A 39 3.16 -1.58 10.09
N GLY A 40 2.82 -0.92 8.99
CA GLY A 40 2.97 0.53 8.82
C GLY A 40 4.40 1.01 8.56
N ALA A 41 5.34 0.10 8.32
CA ALA A 41 6.72 0.44 7.98
C ALA A 41 7.01 0.19 6.50
N MET A 42 7.91 1.02 5.95
CA MET A 42 8.46 0.81 4.61
C MET A 42 9.84 0.16 4.72
N SER A 43 10.07 -0.88 3.93
CA SER A 43 11.40 -1.47 3.80
C SER A 43 12.35 -0.53 3.04
N ARG A 44 13.64 -0.84 3.08
CA ARG A 44 14.60 -0.23 2.16
C ARG A 44 14.23 -0.56 0.70
N ALA A 45 14.68 0.28 -0.21
CA ALA A 45 14.53 0.03 -1.63
C ALA A 45 15.44 -1.09 -2.14
N PHE A 46 14.93 -1.91 -3.05
CA PHE A 46 15.66 -2.99 -3.70
C PHE A 46 15.68 -2.77 -5.22
N LYS A 47 16.77 -3.18 -5.86
CA LYS A 47 16.80 -3.31 -7.33
C LYS A 47 16.34 -4.73 -7.66
N TYR A 48 15.36 -4.83 -8.54
CA TYR A 48 14.80 -6.10 -9.00
C TYR A 48 14.90 -6.20 -10.51
N LYS A 49 15.48 -7.28 -11.02
CA LYS A 49 15.65 -7.55 -12.45
C LYS A 49 14.92 -8.81 -12.92
N GLY A 50 14.22 -9.46 -12.02
CA GLY A 50 13.52 -10.71 -12.27
C GLY A 50 12.30 -10.60 -13.16
N ALA A 51 11.46 -11.61 -13.12
CA ALA A 51 10.21 -11.71 -13.89
C ALA A 51 9.20 -10.60 -13.54
N SER A 52 8.18 -10.44 -14.37
CA SER A 52 7.04 -9.53 -14.09
C SER A 52 6.23 -9.93 -12.86
N ASP A 53 6.34 -11.18 -12.44
CA ASP A 53 5.69 -11.74 -11.26
C ASP A 53 6.74 -11.89 -10.16
N LEU A 54 6.69 -11.00 -9.16
CA LEU A 54 7.56 -11.07 -7.99
C LEU A 54 6.88 -11.93 -6.93
N VAL A 55 7.47 -13.09 -6.66
CA VAL A 55 6.98 -14.01 -5.63
C VAL A 55 7.68 -13.72 -4.31
N PHE A 56 6.90 -13.52 -3.27
CA PHE A 56 7.39 -13.49 -1.90
C PHE A 56 7.21 -14.86 -1.26
N TYR A 57 8.21 -15.26 -0.52
CA TYR A 57 8.28 -16.54 0.16
C TYR A 57 8.30 -16.32 1.67
N ARG A 58 7.71 -17.23 2.38
CA ARG A 58 7.88 -17.39 3.82
C ARG A 58 9.03 -18.35 4.04
N GLU A 59 9.97 -17.95 4.90
CA GLU A 59 11.02 -18.81 5.39
C GLU A 59 10.46 -19.66 6.54
N LEU A 60 10.71 -20.95 6.48
CA LEU A 60 10.37 -21.94 7.51
C LEU A 60 11.63 -22.65 7.92
N ASP A 61 11.72 -23.00 9.20
CA ASP A 61 12.78 -23.88 9.68
C ASP A 61 12.49 -25.29 9.16
N GLY A 62 13.40 -25.81 8.35
CA GLY A 62 13.34 -27.16 7.80
C GLY A 62 13.98 -28.18 8.74
N VAL A 63 14.08 -29.42 8.29
CA VAL A 63 14.81 -30.49 8.96
C VAL A 63 16.31 -30.26 8.78
N ASP A 64 17.14 -30.50 9.78
CA ASP A 64 18.62 -30.39 9.76
C ASP A 64 19.15 -28.95 9.51
N ASP A 65 18.48 -27.92 10.10
CA ASP A 65 18.83 -26.51 9.97
C ASP A 65 18.77 -25.97 8.52
N GLU A 66 18.24 -26.72 7.58
CA GLU A 66 17.98 -26.24 6.23
C GLU A 66 16.74 -25.32 6.23
N LYS A 67 16.84 -24.22 5.48
CA LYS A 67 15.73 -23.27 5.35
C LYS A 67 14.84 -23.68 4.19
N GLU A 68 13.56 -23.87 4.46
CA GLU A 68 12.54 -24.10 3.44
C GLU A 68 11.84 -22.78 3.07
N TYR A 69 11.65 -22.54 1.77
CA TYR A 69 10.98 -21.37 1.25
C TYR A 69 9.65 -21.74 0.61
N ARG A 70 8.52 -21.34 1.23
CA ARG A 70 7.19 -21.58 0.68
C ARG A 70 6.63 -20.32 0.05
N PRO A 71 6.14 -20.38 -1.19
CA PRO A 71 5.47 -19.24 -1.82
C PRO A 71 4.31 -18.76 -0.96
N LEU A 72 4.28 -17.45 -0.68
CA LEU A 72 3.28 -16.83 0.17
C LEU A 72 2.33 -15.95 -0.64
N VAL A 73 2.88 -15.07 -1.46
CA VAL A 73 2.10 -14.12 -2.25
C VAL A 73 2.90 -13.65 -3.47
N THR A 74 2.20 -13.34 -4.55
CA THR A 74 2.80 -12.84 -5.79
C THR A 74 2.32 -11.43 -6.08
N ALA A 75 3.26 -10.52 -6.33
CA ALA A 75 2.99 -9.18 -6.83
C ALA A 75 3.23 -9.12 -8.34
N LYS A 76 2.22 -8.72 -9.09
CA LYS A 76 2.36 -8.46 -10.53
C LYS A 76 2.99 -7.10 -10.76
N MET A 77 4.28 -7.09 -11.15
CA MET A 77 5.06 -5.86 -11.29
C MET A 77 4.70 -5.05 -12.54
N GLY A 78 4.13 -5.68 -13.56
CA GLY A 78 3.76 -5.01 -14.80
C GLY A 78 4.97 -4.43 -15.55
N LYS A 79 4.81 -3.21 -16.10
CA LYS A 79 5.89 -2.54 -16.84
C LYS A 79 7.06 -2.17 -15.92
N PRO A 80 8.30 -2.17 -16.45
CA PRO A 80 9.47 -1.68 -15.69
C PRO A 80 9.25 -0.26 -15.18
N GLY A 81 9.77 0.03 -13.99
CA GLY A 81 9.67 1.34 -13.36
C GLY A 81 9.83 1.25 -11.85
N ARG A 82 9.74 2.39 -11.20
CA ARG A 82 9.79 2.49 -9.74
C ARG A 82 8.45 2.05 -9.17
N LYS A 83 8.46 0.99 -8.39
CA LYS A 83 7.26 0.39 -7.80
C LYS A 83 7.33 0.42 -6.27
N MET A 84 6.18 0.61 -5.67
CA MET A 84 5.94 0.26 -4.28
C MET A 84 5.10 -1.01 -4.28
N VAL A 85 5.55 -2.02 -3.55
CA VAL A 85 4.75 -3.24 -3.33
C VAL A 85 4.13 -3.17 -1.95
N ILE A 86 2.81 -3.19 -1.92
CA ILE A 86 2.03 -3.22 -0.70
C ILE A 86 1.61 -4.66 -0.47
N VAL A 87 2.01 -5.22 0.67
CA VAL A 87 1.59 -6.55 1.10
C VAL A 87 0.56 -6.39 2.20
N SER A 88 -0.57 -7.05 2.08
CA SER A 88 -1.68 -6.99 3.03
C SER A 88 -2.25 -8.39 3.27
N ALA A 89 -2.83 -8.59 4.44
CA ALA A 89 -3.56 -9.83 4.77
C ALA A 89 -5.06 -9.55 4.87
N SER A 90 -5.88 -10.51 4.44
CA SER A 90 -7.31 -10.50 4.72
C SER A 90 -7.59 -10.98 6.14
N THR A 91 -8.83 -10.80 6.59
CA THR A 91 -9.31 -11.36 7.86
C THR A 91 -9.23 -12.89 7.92
N SER A 92 -9.23 -13.57 6.77
CA SER A 92 -9.03 -15.03 6.68
C SER A 92 -7.55 -15.44 6.64
N GLY A 93 -6.61 -14.50 6.82
CA GLY A 93 -5.17 -14.76 6.76
C GLY A 93 -4.60 -14.90 5.33
N ARG A 94 -5.42 -14.75 4.29
CA ARG A 94 -4.94 -14.78 2.90
C ARG A 94 -4.14 -13.51 2.61
N MET A 95 -2.94 -13.68 2.09
CA MET A 95 -2.05 -12.57 1.72
C MET A 95 -2.34 -12.06 0.30
N TYR A 96 -2.19 -10.77 0.13
CA TYR A 96 -2.29 -10.07 -1.15
C TYR A 96 -1.07 -9.18 -1.32
N ALA A 97 -0.60 -9.03 -2.55
CA ALA A 97 0.47 -8.10 -2.88
C ALA A 97 0.08 -7.26 -4.11
N PHE A 98 0.29 -5.97 -4.00
CA PHE A 98 -0.05 -4.99 -5.04
C PHE A 98 1.19 -4.17 -5.39
N ALA A 99 1.59 -4.19 -6.65
CA ALA A 99 2.64 -3.33 -7.15
C ALA A 99 2.05 -2.04 -7.70
N VAL A 100 2.40 -0.93 -7.06
CA VAL A 100 1.92 0.41 -7.41
C VAL A 100 3.06 1.19 -8.05
N ASP A 101 2.81 1.79 -9.20
CA ASP A 101 3.78 2.67 -9.85
C ASP A 101 3.92 3.97 -9.06
N ILE A 102 5.14 4.25 -8.61
CA ILE A 102 5.49 5.48 -7.90
C ILE A 102 6.51 6.33 -8.67
N GLY A 103 6.67 6.04 -9.96
CA GLY A 103 7.54 6.81 -10.84
C GLY A 103 7.14 8.28 -10.95
N ASN A 104 8.08 9.11 -11.40
CA ASN A 104 7.92 10.56 -11.42
C ASN A 104 6.88 11.07 -12.41
N ILE A 105 6.53 10.26 -13.43
CA ILE A 105 5.63 10.68 -14.51
C ILE A 105 4.20 10.85 -13.96
N ASP A 106 3.74 9.88 -13.18
CA ASP A 106 2.36 9.84 -12.71
C ASP A 106 2.18 10.33 -11.28
N PHE A 107 3.28 10.42 -10.52
CA PHE A 107 3.26 10.84 -9.13
C PHE A 107 4.27 11.96 -8.90
N LYS A 108 3.87 13.17 -9.24
CA LYS A 108 4.69 14.39 -9.12
C LYS A 108 4.80 14.86 -7.68
N SER A 109 5.79 15.70 -7.40
CA SER A 109 5.81 16.49 -6.15
C SER A 109 4.55 17.35 -6.05
N ASP A 110 4.15 17.72 -4.86
CA ASP A 110 2.91 18.45 -4.55
C ASP A 110 1.64 17.68 -4.94
N SER A 111 1.70 16.37 -4.91
CA SER A 111 0.53 15.52 -5.12
C SER A 111 0.33 14.55 -3.97
N LEU A 112 -0.94 14.25 -3.73
CA LEU A 112 -1.37 13.19 -2.86
C LEU A 112 -2.01 12.11 -3.72
N ARG A 113 -1.46 10.91 -3.65
CA ARG A 113 -2.02 9.75 -4.32
C ARG A 113 -2.87 8.96 -3.34
N VAL A 114 -4.09 8.66 -3.73
CA VAL A 114 -4.95 7.75 -3.00
C VAL A 114 -5.06 6.45 -3.79
N ILE A 115 -4.80 5.34 -3.13
CA ILE A 115 -4.92 3.99 -3.70
C ILE A 115 -6.00 3.27 -2.93
N ASN A 116 -6.97 2.73 -3.64
CA ASN A 116 -8.05 1.97 -3.04
C ASN A 116 -7.82 0.48 -3.25
N LEU A 117 -7.27 -0.20 -2.26
CA LEU A 117 -7.09 -1.65 -2.23
C LEU A 117 -8.28 -2.38 -1.59
N SER A 118 -9.34 -1.64 -1.23
CA SER A 118 -10.56 -2.25 -0.73
C SER A 118 -11.41 -2.83 -1.86
N GLN A 119 -12.36 -3.71 -1.53
CA GLN A 119 -13.34 -4.22 -2.49
C GLN A 119 -14.48 -3.25 -2.77
N GLN A 120 -14.56 -2.18 -2.00
CA GLN A 120 -15.61 -1.16 -2.13
C GLN A 120 -15.07 0.04 -2.91
N GLU A 121 -15.97 0.70 -3.60
CA GLU A 121 -15.66 1.99 -4.20
C GLU A 121 -15.58 3.06 -3.11
N ALA A 122 -14.66 3.99 -3.25
CA ALA A 122 -14.46 5.07 -2.29
C ALA A 122 -14.70 6.44 -2.93
N LEU A 123 -15.33 7.33 -2.18
CA LEU A 123 -15.41 8.75 -2.51
C LEU A 123 -14.42 9.50 -1.65
N VAL A 124 -13.46 10.17 -2.27
CA VAL A 124 -12.39 10.90 -1.57
C VAL A 124 -12.47 12.37 -1.95
N ARG A 125 -12.52 13.22 -0.93
CA ARG A 125 -12.46 14.68 -1.08
C ARG A 125 -11.19 15.20 -0.45
N ILE A 126 -10.44 16.00 -1.21
CA ILE A 126 -9.25 16.70 -0.75
C ILE A 126 -9.38 18.18 -1.11
N GLY A 127 -9.54 19.01 -0.10
CA GLY A 127 -9.93 20.41 -0.29
C GLY A 127 -11.27 20.50 -1.02
N GLU A 128 -11.28 21.13 -2.19
CA GLU A 128 -12.48 21.29 -3.04
C GLU A 128 -12.65 20.17 -4.06
N ILE A 129 -11.64 19.30 -4.24
CA ILE A 129 -11.65 18.25 -5.26
C ILE A 129 -12.22 16.98 -4.67
N THR A 130 -13.28 16.47 -5.29
CA THR A 130 -13.89 15.18 -4.94
C THR A 130 -13.70 14.21 -6.10
N HIS A 131 -13.25 12.98 -5.81
CA HIS A 131 -13.08 11.95 -6.81
C HIS A 131 -13.56 10.60 -6.30
N ARG A 132 -14.20 9.84 -7.20
CA ARG A 132 -14.64 8.48 -6.94
C ARG A 132 -13.57 7.50 -7.40
N ILE A 133 -13.06 6.68 -6.48
CA ILE A 133 -11.97 5.74 -6.73
C ILE A 133 -12.55 4.33 -6.67
N LYS A 134 -12.54 3.66 -7.79
CA LYS A 134 -13.01 2.25 -7.89
C LYS A 134 -12.17 1.34 -7.00
N SER A 135 -12.72 0.18 -6.64
CA SER A 135 -11.95 -0.92 -6.08
C SER A 135 -10.71 -1.19 -6.93
N MET A 136 -9.57 -1.39 -6.30
CA MET A 136 -8.26 -1.62 -6.93
C MET A 136 -7.79 -0.47 -7.84
N GLY A 137 -8.39 0.70 -7.70
CA GLY A 137 -8.06 1.91 -8.44
C GLY A 137 -7.18 2.87 -7.65
N ALA A 138 -6.66 3.89 -8.35
CA ALA A 138 -5.90 4.97 -7.75
C ALA A 138 -6.21 6.31 -8.41
N HIS A 139 -6.04 7.39 -7.65
CA HIS A 139 -6.17 8.74 -8.17
C HIS A 139 -5.10 9.67 -7.57
N ASN A 140 -4.60 10.60 -8.40
CA ASN A 140 -3.62 11.60 -7.97
C ASN A 140 -4.31 12.95 -7.81
N PHE A 141 -4.34 13.46 -6.60
CA PHE A 141 -4.81 14.80 -6.29
C PHE A 141 -3.63 15.77 -6.37
N ARG A 142 -3.74 16.78 -7.20
CA ARG A 142 -2.76 17.87 -7.25
C ARG A 142 -3.09 18.86 -6.13
N LEU A 143 -2.15 19.03 -5.24
CA LEU A 143 -2.31 19.91 -4.09
C LEU A 143 -1.82 21.32 -4.45
N LYS A 144 -2.65 22.31 -4.17
CA LYS A 144 -2.29 23.72 -4.36
C LYS A 144 -2.14 24.36 -2.99
N GLY A 145 -0.99 24.96 -2.72
CA GLY A 145 -0.71 25.68 -1.49
C GLY A 145 0.48 26.60 -1.67
N GLU A 146 0.43 27.78 -1.08
CA GLU A 146 1.51 28.77 -1.17
C GLU A 146 2.59 28.54 -0.14
N ARG A 147 2.22 27.98 1.02
CA ARG A 147 3.13 27.75 2.16
C ARG A 147 3.84 26.41 2.06
N ALA A 148 5.00 26.28 2.69
CA ALA A 148 5.76 25.04 2.77
C ALA A 148 4.95 23.91 3.44
N ARG A 149 4.05 24.26 4.36
CA ARG A 149 3.09 23.36 4.99
C ARG A 149 1.73 24.05 5.04
N PHE A 150 0.69 23.35 4.62
CA PHE A 150 -0.69 23.85 4.63
C PHE A 150 -1.68 22.74 4.99
N LEU A 151 -2.86 23.14 5.42
CA LEU A 151 -3.92 22.22 5.81
C LEU A 151 -4.96 22.13 4.70
N VAL A 152 -5.37 20.93 4.37
CA VAL A 152 -6.50 20.65 3.49
C VAL A 152 -7.54 19.83 4.26
N ARG A 153 -8.80 19.93 3.86
CA ARG A 153 -9.83 19.01 4.36
C ARG A 153 -9.69 17.70 3.61
N LEU A 154 -9.57 16.60 4.35
CA LEU A 154 -9.61 15.24 3.85
C LEU A 154 -10.92 14.60 4.32
N ALA A 155 -11.77 14.19 3.40
CA ALA A 155 -12.91 13.37 3.70
C ALA A 155 -12.89 12.09 2.86
N ILE A 156 -13.18 10.97 3.48
CA ILE A 156 -13.20 9.64 2.85
C ILE A 156 -14.54 8.99 3.19
N ALA A 157 -15.23 8.50 2.17
CA ALA A 157 -16.46 7.73 2.34
C ALA A 157 -16.39 6.43 1.51
N ALA A 158 -16.90 5.33 2.05
CA ALA A 158 -17.14 4.11 1.29
C ALA A 158 -18.48 4.20 0.58
N ILE A 159 -18.59 3.68 -0.63
CA ILE A 159 -19.88 3.51 -1.29
C ILE A 159 -20.45 2.16 -0.88
N GLN A 160 -21.52 2.19 -0.08
CA GLN A 160 -22.26 1.01 0.38
C GLN A 160 -23.70 1.12 -0.11
N ASP A 161 -24.18 0.12 -0.81
CA ASP A 161 -25.54 0.10 -1.38
C ASP A 161 -25.86 1.36 -2.21
N GLY A 162 -24.86 1.83 -2.96
CA GLY A 162 -24.96 3.04 -3.78
C GLY A 162 -24.90 4.37 -3.02
N GLN A 163 -24.83 4.36 -1.69
CA GLN A 163 -24.79 5.55 -0.85
C GLN A 163 -23.41 5.76 -0.21
N PRO A 164 -22.93 7.00 -0.12
CA PRO A 164 -21.69 7.30 0.55
C PRO A 164 -21.85 7.22 2.07
N LYS A 165 -21.07 6.38 2.71
CA LYS A 165 -20.93 6.27 4.16
C LYS A 165 -19.60 6.85 4.61
N LEU A 166 -19.64 7.93 5.37
CA LEU A 166 -18.46 8.64 5.84
C LEU A 166 -17.60 7.74 6.74
N ILE A 167 -16.31 7.71 6.45
CA ILE A 167 -15.28 6.99 7.21
C ILE A 167 -14.42 7.97 7.98
N GLU A 168 -14.00 9.06 7.30
CA GLU A 168 -13.11 10.04 7.86
C GLU A 168 -13.46 11.43 7.36
N ASP A 169 -13.34 12.43 8.23
CA ASP A 169 -13.41 13.85 7.89
C ASP A 169 -12.52 14.64 8.84
N LYS A 170 -11.37 15.07 8.34
CA LYS A 170 -10.38 15.78 9.15
C LYS A 170 -9.60 16.83 8.38
N ARG A 171 -8.90 17.69 9.11
CA ARG A 171 -7.83 18.52 8.56
C ARG A 171 -6.57 17.70 8.40
N TYR A 172 -6.02 17.70 7.21
CA TYR A 172 -4.83 16.97 6.83
C TYR A 172 -3.69 17.93 6.49
N ALA A 173 -2.55 17.76 7.14
CA ALA A 173 -1.39 18.60 6.91
C ALA A 173 -0.60 18.08 5.71
N VAL A 174 -0.42 18.91 4.72
CA VAL A 174 0.33 18.64 3.50
C VAL A 174 1.64 19.40 3.55
N ASN A 175 2.71 18.74 3.14
CA ASN A 175 4.02 19.37 2.97
C ASN A 175 4.29 19.59 1.47
N LYS A 176 4.61 20.83 1.11
CA LYS A 176 5.04 21.19 -0.25
C LYS A 176 6.31 20.42 -0.63
N ASN A 177 6.47 20.14 -1.90
CA ASN A 177 7.59 19.38 -2.46
C ASN A 177 7.67 17.91 -1.98
N ARG A 178 6.66 17.41 -1.30
CA ARG A 178 6.56 15.99 -0.96
C ARG A 178 5.51 15.29 -1.80
N ARG A 179 5.67 13.99 -1.87
CA ARG A 179 4.67 13.07 -2.39
C ARG A 179 4.04 12.39 -1.19
N GLU A 180 2.74 12.42 -1.14
CA GLU A 180 2.00 11.80 -0.05
C GLU A 180 1.13 10.70 -0.60
N LEU A 181 0.98 9.64 0.16
CA LEU A 181 0.23 8.47 -0.21
C LEU A 181 -0.77 8.13 0.87
N ILE A 182 -2.00 7.89 0.47
CA ILE A 182 -3.04 7.29 1.30
C ILE A 182 -3.43 5.96 0.68
N VAL A 183 -3.40 4.92 1.48
CA VAL A 183 -3.86 3.59 1.07
C VAL A 183 -5.15 3.28 1.80
N LEU A 184 -6.22 3.06 1.03
CA LEU A 184 -7.49 2.56 1.53
C LEU A 184 -7.44 1.04 1.46
N HIS A 185 -7.73 0.38 2.55
CA HIS A 185 -7.68 -1.08 2.67
C HIS A 185 -8.91 -1.59 3.41
N HIS A 186 -9.12 -2.89 3.41
CA HIS A 186 -10.13 -3.48 4.26
C HIS A 186 -9.74 -3.30 5.73
N ASP A 187 -10.72 -2.94 6.55
CA ASP A 187 -10.55 -3.04 7.99
C ASP A 187 -10.38 -4.53 8.37
N THR A 188 -9.31 -4.85 9.07
CA THR A 188 -9.00 -6.23 9.46
C THR A 188 -10.02 -6.81 10.43
N THR A 189 -10.74 -5.97 11.16
CA THR A 189 -11.75 -6.35 12.14
C THR A 189 -13.17 -6.41 11.56
N ASN A 190 -13.41 -5.65 10.47
CA ASN A 190 -14.70 -5.60 9.83
C ASN A 190 -14.54 -5.45 8.30
N PRO A 191 -14.67 -6.55 7.53
CA PRO A 191 -14.47 -6.53 6.08
C PRO A 191 -15.47 -5.64 5.31
N LYS A 192 -16.55 -5.20 5.97
CA LYS A 192 -17.48 -4.21 5.40
C LYS A 192 -17.04 -2.76 5.62
N LYS A 193 -15.95 -2.54 6.34
CA LYS A 193 -15.38 -1.20 6.56
C LYS A 193 -14.09 -1.02 5.78
N ILE A 194 -13.81 0.21 5.37
CA ILE A 194 -12.55 0.65 4.80
C ILE A 194 -11.75 1.32 5.92
N GLY A 195 -10.50 0.87 6.11
CA GLY A 195 -9.48 1.59 6.85
C GLY A 195 -8.60 2.40 5.89
N TYR A 196 -7.74 3.25 6.44
CA TYR A 196 -6.74 3.98 5.65
C TYR A 196 -5.44 4.15 6.44
N THR A 197 -4.35 4.23 5.70
CA THR A 197 -2.97 4.47 6.19
C THR A 197 -2.32 5.53 5.35
#